data_caf8ccf87904d8aa9b1c544535ae7324
#
_entry.id   caf8ccf87904d8aa9b1c544535ae7324
#
_cell.length_a   1.000
_cell.length_b   1.000
_cell.length_c   1.000
_cell.angle_alpha   90.00
_cell.angle_beta   90.00
_cell.angle_gamma   90.00
#
_symmetry.space_group_name_H-M   'P 1'
#
loop_
_entity.id
_entity.type
_entity.pdbx_description
1 polymer ?
#
loop_
_entity_poly.entity_id
_entity_poly.type
_entity_poly.pdbx_seq_one_letter_code
_entity_poly.pdbx_strand_id
1 'polypeptide(L)' 'MRLMRTIDEAAAFLRQADPNTAVTKTALRRLIRSGEIPSVRVGAKYLVDLGVLDEFFGGQTAKQQTIQ' A
#
# COMPACT_ATOMS: atom_id res chain seq x y z
N MET A 1 -13.26 -7.15 8.92
CA MET A 1 -13.75 -5.93 8.27
C MET A 1 -12.64 -5.29 7.45
N ARG A 2 -12.96 -4.86 6.26
CA ARG A 2 -11.98 -4.24 5.39
C ARG A 2 -11.97 -2.73 5.56
N LEU A 3 -10.78 -2.17 5.58
CA LEU A 3 -10.61 -0.72 5.69
C LEU A 3 -10.18 -0.20 4.33
N MET A 4 -11.15 0.16 3.51
CA MET A 4 -10.89 0.68 2.17
C MET A 4 -10.60 2.17 2.24
N ARG A 5 -9.48 2.56 1.66
CA ARG A 5 -9.03 3.97 1.70
C ARG A 5 -8.52 4.39 0.34
N THR A 6 -8.55 5.68 0.10
CA THR A 6 -7.99 6.23 -1.13
C THR A 6 -6.48 6.08 -1.13
N ILE A 7 -5.88 6.32 -2.31
CA ILE A 7 -4.41 6.25 -2.42
C ILE A 7 -3.75 7.26 -1.50
N ASP A 8 -4.33 8.46 -1.38
CA ASP A 8 -3.77 9.49 -0.50
C ASP A 8 -3.76 9.02 0.95
N GLU A 9 -4.87 8.45 1.39
CA GLU A 9 -4.98 7.98 2.76
C GLU A 9 -4.09 6.77 3.00
N ALA A 10 -3.98 5.90 2.00
CA ALA A 10 -3.12 4.72 2.10
C ALA A 10 -1.65 5.13 2.21
N ALA A 11 -1.24 6.13 1.44
CA ALA A 11 0.13 6.63 1.52
C ALA A 11 0.40 7.22 2.90
N ALA A 12 -0.57 7.94 3.45
CA ALA A 12 -0.42 8.51 4.79
C ALA A 12 -0.31 7.41 5.84
N PHE A 13 -1.08 6.34 5.68
CA PHE A 13 -1.03 5.20 6.57
C PHE A 13 0.37 4.58 6.59
N LEU A 14 0.94 4.38 5.41
CA LEU A 14 2.28 3.79 5.32
C LEU A 14 3.33 4.71 5.93
N ARG A 15 3.18 6.01 5.75
CA ARG A 15 4.13 6.96 6.30
C ARG A 15 4.06 7.00 7.81
N GLN A 16 2.87 6.85 8.37
CA GLN A 16 2.72 6.80 9.82
C GLN A 16 3.36 5.53 10.40
N ALA A 17 3.21 4.42 9.67
CA ALA A 17 3.80 3.16 10.11
C ALA A 17 5.31 3.18 10.00
N ASP A 18 5.82 3.85 8.97
CA ASP A 18 7.26 3.93 8.72
C ASP A 18 7.59 5.29 8.11
N PRO A 19 7.98 6.27 8.94
CA PRO A 19 8.28 7.61 8.43
C PRO A 19 9.39 7.65 7.39
N ASN A 20 10.22 6.62 7.34
CA ASN A 20 11.32 6.56 6.38
C ASN A 20 10.99 5.70 5.17
N THR A 21 9.72 5.38 4.96
CA THR A 21 9.33 4.53 3.86
C THR A 21 9.68 5.16 2.52
N ALA A 22 10.17 4.34 1.60
CA ALA A 22 10.43 4.77 0.25
C ALA A 22 9.16 4.71 -0.61
N VAL A 23 8.07 4.20 -0.07
CA VAL A 23 6.83 4.05 -0.81
C VAL A 23 6.09 5.38 -0.79
N THR A 24 6.06 6.02 -1.94
CA THR A 24 5.37 7.30 -2.10
C THR A 24 3.98 7.05 -2.69
N LYS A 25 3.18 8.11 -2.70
CA LYS A 25 1.88 8.08 -3.35
C LYS A 25 2.00 7.68 -4.81
N THR A 26 3.02 8.19 -5.50
CA THR A 26 3.25 7.87 -6.91
C THR A 26 3.59 6.39 -7.08
N ALA A 27 4.43 5.86 -6.20
CA ALA A 27 4.79 4.45 -6.25
C ALA A 27 3.58 3.56 -6.00
N LEU A 28 2.74 3.93 -5.02
CA LEU A 28 1.51 3.20 -4.74
C LEU A 28 0.60 3.18 -5.95
N ARG A 29 0.42 4.34 -6.58
CA ARG A 29 -0.45 4.44 -7.74
C ARG A 29 0.05 3.52 -8.86
N ARG A 30 1.35 3.47 -9.05
CA ARG A 30 1.94 2.61 -10.08
C ARG A 30 1.67 1.14 -9.78
N LEU A 31 1.86 0.72 -8.54
CA LEU A 31 1.63 -0.67 -8.15
C LEU A 31 0.16 -1.05 -8.31
N ILE A 32 -0.73 -0.13 -8.00
CA ILE A 32 -2.16 -0.38 -8.13
C ILE A 32 -2.54 -0.49 -9.60
N ARG A 33 -2.02 0.39 -10.43
CA ARG A 33 -2.34 0.39 -11.86
C ARG A 33 -1.76 -0.82 -12.57
N SER A 34 -0.64 -1.32 -12.10
CA SER A 34 -0.03 -2.52 -12.68
C SER A 34 -0.70 -3.81 -12.23
N GLY A 35 -1.57 -3.71 -11.21
CA GLY A 35 -2.27 -4.88 -10.70
C GLY A 35 -1.54 -5.64 -9.62
N GLU A 36 -0.39 -5.16 -9.18
CA GLU A 36 0.36 -5.85 -8.13
C GLU A 36 -0.33 -5.72 -6.78
N ILE A 37 -1.03 -4.62 -6.56
CA ILE A 37 -1.80 -4.42 -5.34
C ILE A 37 -3.27 -4.44 -5.72
N PRO A 38 -4.08 -5.34 -5.13
CA PRO A 38 -5.52 -5.38 -5.40
C PRO A 38 -6.18 -4.08 -4.99
N SER A 39 -7.10 -3.61 -5.81
CA SER A 39 -7.79 -2.36 -5.54
C SER A 39 -9.18 -2.42 -6.14
N VAL A 40 -10.02 -1.47 -5.71
CA VAL A 40 -11.36 -1.30 -6.26
C VAL A 40 -11.44 0.11 -6.80
N ARG A 41 -11.88 0.23 -8.04
CA ARG A 41 -12.05 1.54 -8.64
C ARG A 41 -13.47 2.02 -8.46
N VAL A 42 -13.64 3.20 -7.89
CA VAL A 42 -14.94 3.82 -7.72
C VAL A 42 -14.89 5.19 -8.38
N GLY A 43 -15.55 5.29 -9.53
CA GLY A 43 -15.47 6.52 -10.32
C GLY A 43 -14.03 6.75 -10.76
N ALA A 44 -13.49 7.90 -10.43
CA ALA A 44 -12.13 8.26 -10.79
C ALA A 44 -11.11 7.91 -9.71
N LYS A 45 -11.57 7.30 -8.61
CA LYS A 45 -10.69 7.02 -7.47
C LYS A 45 -10.45 5.54 -7.32
N TYR A 46 -9.27 5.21 -6.83
CA TYR A 46 -8.92 3.84 -6.44
C TYR A 46 -9.02 3.72 -4.93
N LEU A 47 -9.57 2.60 -4.48
CA LEU A 47 -9.64 2.30 -3.06
C LEU A 47 -8.81 1.05 -2.82
N VAL A 48 -7.99 1.07 -1.78
CA VAL A 48 -7.16 -0.07 -1.42
C VAL A 48 -7.47 -0.48 0.01
N ASP A 49 -7.29 -1.77 0.28
CA ASP A 49 -7.50 -2.33 1.61
C ASP A 49 -6.22 -2.15 2.41
N LEU A 50 -6.30 -1.45 3.54
CA LEU A 50 -5.13 -1.21 4.37
C LEU A 50 -4.52 -2.51 4.90
N GLY A 51 -5.35 -3.51 5.16
CA GLY A 51 -4.85 -4.81 5.60
C GLY A 51 -3.99 -5.46 4.54
N VAL A 52 -4.41 -5.37 3.28
CA VAL A 52 -3.64 -5.91 2.16
C VAL A 52 -2.32 -5.17 2.00
N LEU A 53 -2.34 -3.85 2.16
CA LEU A 53 -1.12 -3.06 2.08
C LEU A 53 -0.14 -3.45 3.18
N ASP A 54 -0.66 -3.63 4.38
CA ASP A 54 0.17 -3.99 5.51
C ASP A 54 0.86 -5.34 5.25
N GLU A 55 0.12 -6.31 4.74
CA GLU A 55 0.69 -7.61 4.42
C GLU A 55 1.70 -7.52 3.29
N PHE A 56 1.38 -6.73 2.27
CA PHE A 56 2.23 -6.61 1.11
C PHE A 56 3.60 -6.04 1.48
N PHE A 57 3.61 -4.92 2.17
CA PHE A 57 4.86 -4.26 2.51
C PHE A 57 5.50 -4.84 3.76
N GLY A 58 4.69 -5.24 4.72
CA GLY A 58 5.21 -5.89 5.92
C GLY A 58 5.86 -7.22 5.59
N GLY A 59 5.21 -7.99 4.72
CA GLY A 59 5.76 -9.26 4.29
C GLY A 59 7.08 -9.11 3.56
N GLN A 60 7.18 -8.12 2.70
CA GLN A 60 8.41 -7.87 1.97
C GLN A 60 9.52 -7.45 2.93
N THR A 61 9.19 -6.63 3.91
CA THR A 61 10.16 -6.22 4.90
C THR A 61 10.67 -7.41 5.68
N ALA A 62 9.76 -8.30 6.07
CA ALA A 62 10.13 -9.50 6.79
C ALA A 62 11.04 -10.39 5.96
N LYS A 63 10.75 -10.52 4.67
CA LYS A 63 11.59 -11.30 3.78
C LYS A 63 12.99 -10.74 3.69
N GLN A 64 13.08 -9.42 3.56
CA GLN A 64 14.38 -8.77 3.47
C GLN A 64 15.19 -9.02 4.71
N GLN A 65 14.57 -8.95 5.86
CA GLN A 65 15.24 -9.22 7.12
C GLN A 65 15.69 -10.66 7.20
N THR A 66 14.88 -11.56 6.69
CA THR A 66 15.19 -12.98 6.75
C THR A 66 16.39 -13.32 5.89
N ILE A 67 16.49 -12.69 4.75
CA ILE A 67 17.58 -12.96 3.80
C ILE A 67 18.92 -12.51 4.37
N GLN A 68 18.87 -11.46 5.17
CA GLN A 68 20.09 -10.94 5.76
C GLN A 68 20.61 -11.88 6.83
#